data_8153ac96f8d594ea9fcc1bfe90e84769
#
_entry.id   8153ac96f8d594ea9fcc1bfe90e84769
#
_cell.length_a   1.000
_cell.length_b   1.000
_cell.length_c   1.000
_cell.angle_alpha   90.00
_cell.angle_beta   90.00
_cell.angle_gamma   90.00
#
_symmetry.space_group_name_H-M   'P 1'
#
loop_
_entity.id
_entity.type
_entity.pdbx_description
1 polymer ?
#
loop_
_entity_poly.entity_id
_entity_poly.type
_entity_poly.pdbx_seq_one_letter_code
_entity_poly.pdbx_strand_id
1 'polypeptide(L)'
;MNRKPEDRLDRIVSDLLRGRRLKLRGGDAEEKAAITAAARLAGARQAPQRMHPAFRNRLARALDQAPAEGWMTRRGALVAGIGFAAGAAGGAFLGRTMEPAPARAGGEAIDPLNGRWVDVAALSDLAEGQGHQVVAGSVGAFLFRRGDTVTAVSSICSHLPCELWWSHHDGLLACPCHPVAFTPDGRPAGAYNLPALNTVRVRVTAAGRVEVLGTE
;
A
#
# COMPACT_ATOMS: atom_id res chain seq x y z
N MET A 1 0.57 -38.22 36.23
CA MET A 1 0.12 -38.57 34.86
C MET A 1 0.57 -37.47 33.94
N ASN A 2 1.59 -37.74 33.15
CA ASN A 2 2.20 -36.80 32.23
C ASN A 2 1.28 -36.69 30.99
N ARG A 3 0.52 -35.60 30.89
CA ARG A 3 -0.34 -35.37 29.70
C ARG A 3 0.58 -35.07 28.53
N LYS A 4 0.26 -35.65 27.36
CA LYS A 4 1.03 -35.42 26.14
C LYS A 4 1.05 -33.92 25.82
N PRO A 5 2.17 -33.35 25.33
CA PRO A 5 2.27 -31.94 24.99
C PRO A 5 1.19 -31.46 24.00
N GLU A 6 0.77 -32.34 23.10
CA GLU A 6 -0.30 -32.13 22.12
C GLU A 6 -1.65 -31.77 22.77
N ASP A 7 -2.07 -32.53 23.81
CA ASP A 7 -3.34 -32.29 24.54
C ASP A 7 -3.34 -30.94 25.27
N ARG A 8 -2.16 -30.47 25.65
CA ARG A 8 -1.99 -29.18 26.30
C ARG A 8 -2.11 -28.04 25.30
N LEU A 9 -1.50 -28.17 24.12
CA LEU A 9 -1.55 -27.17 23.05
C LEU A 9 -2.99 -27.01 22.53
N ASP A 10 -3.69 -28.11 22.25
CA ASP A 10 -5.08 -28.12 21.78
C ASP A 10 -6.01 -27.42 22.76
N ARG A 11 -5.81 -27.59 24.06
CA ARG A 11 -6.60 -26.90 25.08
C ARG A 11 -6.32 -25.41 25.08
N ILE A 12 -5.05 -25.00 25.00
CA ILE A 12 -4.65 -23.60 24.94
C ILE A 12 -5.24 -22.92 23.70
N VAL A 13 -5.15 -23.56 22.54
CA VAL A 13 -5.74 -23.06 21.29
C VAL A 13 -7.25 -22.94 21.41
N SER A 14 -7.93 -23.97 21.95
CA SER A 14 -9.38 -23.95 22.16
C SER A 14 -9.82 -22.84 23.11
N ASP A 15 -9.07 -22.58 24.17
CA ASP A 15 -9.39 -21.51 25.13
C ASP A 15 -9.14 -20.12 24.51
N LEU A 16 -8.09 -19.94 23.71
CA LEU A 16 -7.86 -18.72 22.91
C LEU A 16 -8.99 -18.43 21.93
N LEU A 17 -9.44 -19.45 21.19
CA LEU A 17 -10.53 -19.32 20.22
C LEU A 17 -11.87 -18.98 20.88
N ARG A 18 -12.08 -19.40 22.15
CA ARG A 18 -13.26 -19.07 22.97
C ARG A 18 -13.11 -17.76 23.74
N GLY A 19 -12.03 -17.01 23.55
CA GLY A 19 -11.79 -15.74 24.25
C GLY A 19 -11.50 -15.86 25.74
N ARG A 20 -11.10 -17.02 26.23
CA ARG A 20 -10.80 -17.26 27.64
C ARG A 20 -9.41 -16.73 28.00
N ARG A 21 -9.28 -16.18 29.21
CA ARG A 21 -7.96 -15.75 29.72
C ARG A 21 -7.08 -16.94 30.02
N LEU A 22 -5.94 -17.03 29.37
CA LEU A 22 -4.94 -18.07 29.58
C LEU A 22 -4.08 -17.76 30.80
N LYS A 23 -3.92 -18.75 31.68
CA LYS A 23 -2.89 -18.72 32.73
C LYS A 23 -1.75 -19.65 32.31
N LEU A 24 -0.82 -19.12 31.52
CA LEU A 24 0.34 -19.87 31.05
C LEU A 24 1.42 -19.93 32.15
N ARG A 25 1.74 -21.14 32.61
CA ARG A 25 2.85 -21.40 33.52
C ARG A 25 3.72 -22.50 32.94
N GLY A 26 5.01 -22.23 32.73
CA GLY A 26 5.96 -23.14 32.10
C GLY A 26 5.81 -23.23 30.58
N GLY A 27 6.62 -24.04 29.96
CA GLY A 27 6.68 -24.28 28.51
C GLY A 27 8.06 -23.95 27.96
N ASP A 28 8.46 -24.70 26.92
CA ASP A 28 9.70 -24.46 26.18
C ASP A 28 9.54 -23.31 25.17
N ALA A 29 10.62 -23.00 24.46
CA ALA A 29 10.63 -21.88 23.50
C ALA A 29 9.70 -22.14 22.29
N GLU A 30 9.58 -23.38 21.87
CA GLU A 30 8.76 -23.80 20.73
C GLU A 30 7.27 -23.69 21.08
N GLU A 31 6.86 -24.18 22.25
CA GLU A 31 5.49 -24.05 22.75
C GLU A 31 5.08 -22.58 22.88
N LYS A 32 5.97 -21.72 23.37
CA LYS A 32 5.71 -20.27 23.47
C LYS A 32 5.55 -19.62 22.11
N ALA A 33 6.34 -20.00 21.12
CA ALA A 33 6.26 -19.50 19.75
C ALA A 33 4.92 -19.93 19.10
N ALA A 34 4.51 -21.17 19.26
CA ALA A 34 3.24 -21.69 18.76
C ALA A 34 2.04 -20.98 19.38
N ILE A 35 2.05 -20.77 20.71
CA ILE A 35 0.98 -20.02 21.40
C ILE A 35 0.92 -18.56 20.93
N THR A 36 2.09 -17.94 20.72
CA THR A 36 2.14 -16.56 20.23
C THR A 36 1.56 -16.44 18.82
N ALA A 37 1.88 -17.39 17.94
CA ALA A 37 1.32 -17.46 16.58
C ALA A 37 -0.20 -17.68 16.62
N ALA A 38 -0.69 -18.60 17.44
CA ALA A 38 -2.13 -18.84 17.62
C ALA A 38 -2.88 -17.61 18.17
N ALA A 39 -2.27 -16.87 19.12
CA ALA A 39 -2.83 -15.64 19.66
C ALA A 39 -2.93 -14.53 18.62
N ARG A 40 -1.93 -14.39 17.75
CA ARG A 40 -1.96 -13.45 16.61
C ARG A 40 -3.07 -13.78 15.62
N LEU A 41 -3.22 -15.05 15.26
CA LEU A 41 -4.30 -15.51 14.38
C LEU A 41 -5.68 -15.33 15.00
N ALA A 42 -5.84 -15.61 16.28
CA ALA A 42 -7.10 -15.38 17.00
C ALA A 42 -7.44 -13.89 17.05
N GLY A 43 -6.46 -13.03 17.30
CA GLY A 43 -6.64 -11.57 17.27
C GLY A 43 -7.06 -11.02 15.90
N ALA A 44 -6.54 -11.59 14.82
CA ALA A 44 -6.90 -11.20 13.46
C ALA A 44 -8.34 -11.62 13.06
N ARG A 45 -8.90 -12.65 13.72
CA ARG A 45 -10.26 -13.14 13.45
C ARG A 45 -11.37 -12.41 14.25
N GLN A 46 -10.97 -11.70 15.29
CA GLN A 46 -11.94 -10.98 16.11
C GLN A 46 -12.39 -9.72 15.37
N ALA A 47 -13.71 -9.55 15.18
CA ALA A 47 -14.31 -8.31 14.74
C ALA A 47 -13.84 -7.14 15.63
N PRO A 48 -13.85 -5.88 15.14
CA PRO A 48 -13.31 -4.73 15.85
C PRO A 48 -13.81 -4.69 17.30
N GLN A 49 -12.92 -5.03 18.22
CA GLN A 49 -13.24 -5.02 19.63
C GLN A 49 -13.46 -3.57 20.06
N ARG A 50 -14.57 -3.33 20.74
CA ARG A 50 -14.79 -2.03 21.36
C ARG A 50 -13.66 -1.76 22.33
N MET A 51 -12.90 -0.67 22.08
CA MET A 51 -11.80 -0.26 22.94
C MET A 51 -12.31 -0.12 24.38
N HIS A 52 -11.51 -0.62 25.32
CA HIS A 52 -11.80 -0.46 26.73
C HIS A 52 -11.96 1.03 27.08
N PRO A 53 -12.99 1.47 27.81
CA PRO A 53 -13.25 2.88 28.08
C PRO A 53 -12.05 3.64 28.66
N ALA A 54 -11.28 3.02 29.57
CA ALA A 54 -10.07 3.63 30.14
C ALA A 54 -8.95 3.84 29.12
N PHE A 55 -8.80 2.96 28.11
CA PHE A 55 -7.86 3.14 27.02
C PHE A 55 -8.32 4.26 26.09
N ARG A 56 -9.60 4.27 25.71
CA ARG A 56 -10.20 5.31 24.88
C ARG A 56 -10.01 6.70 25.50
N ASN A 57 -10.25 6.83 26.82
CA ASN A 57 -10.09 8.11 27.52
C ASN A 57 -8.64 8.55 27.66
N ARG A 58 -7.68 7.61 27.77
CA ARG A 58 -6.24 7.91 27.71
C ARG A 58 -5.82 8.36 26.33
N LEU A 59 -6.27 7.67 25.30
CA LEU A 59 -5.99 8.02 23.91
C LEU A 59 -6.55 9.39 23.54
N ALA A 60 -7.80 9.68 23.93
CA ALA A 60 -8.40 11.00 23.72
C ALA A 60 -7.58 12.10 24.35
N ARG A 61 -7.19 11.95 25.64
CA ARG A 61 -6.32 12.93 26.32
C ARG A 61 -4.96 13.10 25.65
N ALA A 62 -4.36 12.01 25.17
CA ALA A 62 -3.08 12.07 24.47
C ALA A 62 -3.20 12.81 23.12
N LEU A 63 -4.30 12.63 22.42
CA LEU A 63 -4.58 13.35 21.17
C LEU A 63 -4.88 14.84 21.41
N ASP A 64 -5.63 15.17 22.48
CA ASP A 64 -5.90 16.55 22.86
C ASP A 64 -4.63 17.30 23.32
N GLN A 65 -3.65 16.58 23.89
CA GLN A 65 -2.37 17.11 24.34
C GLN A 65 -1.30 17.05 23.25
N ALA A 66 -1.54 16.36 22.13
CA ALA A 66 -0.63 16.38 20.99
C ALA A 66 -0.53 17.83 20.49
N PRO A 67 0.67 18.41 20.39
CA PRO A 67 0.82 19.74 19.82
C PRO A 67 0.17 19.69 18.46
N ALA A 68 -0.83 20.55 18.24
CA ALA A 68 -1.32 20.80 16.89
C ALA A 68 -0.08 21.27 16.12
N GLU A 69 0.48 20.40 15.30
CA GLU A 69 1.52 20.79 14.35
C GLU A 69 0.85 21.81 13.43
N GLY A 70 0.85 23.04 13.91
CA GLY A 70 0.34 24.21 13.21
C GLY A 70 1.30 24.56 12.09
N TRP A 71 1.27 23.77 11.06
CA TRP A 71 1.99 24.05 9.81
C TRP A 71 1.46 25.34 9.14
N MET A 72 0.31 25.86 9.57
CA MET A 72 -0.19 27.18 9.11
C MET A 72 -0.69 28.03 10.26
N THR A 73 0.15 28.89 10.81
CA THR A 73 -0.30 30.01 11.63
C THR A 73 -0.98 31.07 10.72
N ARG A 74 -1.96 31.82 11.26
CA ARG A 74 -2.59 32.94 10.53
C ARG A 74 -1.56 33.92 9.95
N ARG A 75 -0.40 34.10 10.61
CA ARG A 75 0.73 34.88 10.10
C ARG A 75 1.42 34.21 8.92
N GLY A 76 1.60 32.89 8.94
CA GLY A 76 2.14 32.12 7.81
C GLY A 76 1.24 32.17 6.56
N ALA A 77 -0.08 32.17 6.74
CA ALA A 77 -1.03 32.32 5.65
C ALA A 77 -0.99 33.72 5.02
N LEU A 78 -0.80 34.78 5.83
CA LEU A 78 -0.66 36.14 5.32
C LEU A 78 0.66 36.36 4.57
N VAL A 79 1.77 35.78 5.05
CA VAL A 79 3.08 35.87 4.36
C VAL A 79 3.06 35.05 3.07
N ALA A 80 2.40 33.88 3.05
CA ALA A 80 2.21 33.11 1.83
C ALA A 80 1.32 33.83 0.82
N GLY A 81 0.26 34.53 1.28
CA GLY A 81 -0.63 35.33 0.42
C GLY A 81 0.06 36.51 -0.25
N ILE A 82 0.92 37.23 0.47
CA ILE A 82 1.69 38.36 -0.08
C ILE A 82 2.78 37.85 -1.02
N GLY A 83 3.43 36.72 -0.72
CA GLY A 83 4.41 36.07 -1.60
C GLY A 83 3.80 35.58 -2.92
N PHE A 84 2.54 35.15 -2.89
CA PHE A 84 1.82 34.69 -4.09
C PHE A 84 1.48 35.84 -5.05
N ALA A 85 1.10 37.00 -4.52
CA ALA A 85 0.78 38.18 -5.33
C ALA A 85 2.02 38.80 -6.00
N ALA A 86 3.19 38.78 -5.32
CA ALA A 86 4.44 39.25 -5.88
C ALA A 86 5.09 38.21 -6.84
N GLY A 87 4.85 36.91 -6.60
CA GLY A 87 5.33 35.80 -7.44
C GLY A 87 4.61 35.67 -8.78
N ALA A 88 3.33 36.11 -8.86
CA ALA A 88 2.55 36.00 -10.09
C ALA A 88 3.04 36.92 -11.21
N ALA A 89 3.66 38.05 -10.89
CA ALA A 89 4.23 38.97 -11.88
C ALA A 89 5.63 38.53 -12.35
N GLY A 90 6.43 37.87 -11.47
CA GLY A 90 7.77 37.35 -11.80
C GLY A 90 7.76 35.95 -12.41
N GLY A 91 6.76 35.14 -12.06
CA GLY A 91 6.65 33.73 -12.49
C GLY A 91 6.29 33.54 -13.97
N ALA A 92 5.66 34.54 -14.59
CA ALA A 92 5.31 34.46 -16.01
C ALA A 92 6.52 34.51 -16.96
N PHE A 93 7.70 34.97 -16.48
CA PHE A 93 8.92 35.07 -17.31
C PHE A 93 9.84 33.86 -17.13
N LEU A 94 9.80 33.16 -15.99
CA LEU A 94 10.60 31.97 -15.71
C LEU A 94 9.85 30.65 -16.00
N GLY A 95 8.52 30.73 -16.23
CA GLY A 95 7.66 29.56 -16.44
C GLY A 95 7.75 28.90 -17.82
N ARG A 96 8.67 29.35 -18.69
CA ARG A 96 8.80 28.79 -20.05
C ARG A 96 9.84 27.68 -20.19
N THR A 97 10.54 27.33 -19.13
CA THR A 97 11.57 26.26 -19.18
C THR A 97 11.41 25.18 -18.13
N MET A 98 10.37 25.22 -17.30
CA MET A 98 10.03 24.09 -16.45
C MET A 98 8.83 23.37 -17.08
N GLU A 99 9.13 22.35 -17.83
CA GLU A 99 8.16 21.31 -18.14
C GLU A 99 7.58 20.83 -16.80
N PRO A 100 6.25 20.87 -16.58
CA PRO A 100 5.69 20.37 -15.33
C PRO A 100 6.09 18.91 -15.24
N ALA A 101 6.85 18.58 -14.21
CA ALA A 101 7.10 17.18 -13.88
C ALA A 101 5.74 16.46 -13.89
N PRO A 102 5.56 15.35 -14.61
CA PRO A 102 4.29 14.69 -14.71
C PRO A 102 3.78 14.48 -13.31
N ALA A 103 2.59 15.02 -13.03
CA ALA A 103 1.92 14.83 -11.75
C ALA A 103 2.01 13.34 -11.44
N ARG A 104 2.66 12.96 -10.34
CA ARG A 104 2.81 11.57 -9.93
C ARG A 104 1.39 11.02 -9.76
N ALA A 105 0.89 10.45 -10.84
CA ALA A 105 -0.33 9.68 -10.86
C ALA A 105 0.03 8.35 -10.22
N GLY A 106 -0.54 8.05 -9.06
CA GLY A 106 -0.27 6.82 -8.32
C GLY A 106 0.06 7.10 -6.84
N GLY A 107 0.04 6.05 -6.05
CA GLY A 107 0.45 6.05 -4.65
C GLY A 107 1.98 6.11 -4.49
N GLU A 108 2.46 5.72 -3.32
CA GLU A 108 3.88 5.66 -2.99
C GLU A 108 4.63 4.66 -3.90
N ALA A 109 5.89 4.96 -4.22
CA ALA A 109 6.69 4.06 -5.03
C ALA A 109 7.11 2.82 -4.20
N ILE A 110 6.96 1.64 -4.78
CA ILE A 110 7.49 0.41 -4.19
C ILE A 110 8.99 0.36 -4.43
N ASP A 111 9.76 0.43 -3.35
CA ASP A 111 11.21 0.28 -3.35
C ASP A 111 11.58 -0.99 -2.55
N PRO A 112 11.76 -2.15 -3.20
CA PRO A 112 12.10 -3.38 -2.51
C PRO A 112 13.49 -3.30 -1.86
N LEU A 113 13.63 -3.82 -0.65
CA LEU A 113 14.94 -4.03 -0.05
C LEU A 113 15.73 -5.00 -0.93
N ASN A 114 16.95 -4.61 -1.32
CA ASN A 114 17.79 -5.35 -2.28
C ASN A 114 17.14 -5.49 -3.67
N GLY A 115 16.39 -4.46 -4.10
CA GLY A 115 15.72 -4.44 -5.40
C GLY A 115 16.71 -4.61 -6.56
N ARG A 116 16.32 -5.42 -7.54
CA ARG A 116 17.05 -5.64 -8.79
C ARG A 116 16.15 -5.36 -9.98
N TRP A 117 16.76 -4.92 -11.09
CA TRP A 117 16.06 -4.80 -12.34
C TRP A 117 15.84 -6.19 -12.94
N VAL A 118 14.60 -6.58 -13.07
CA VAL A 118 14.16 -7.88 -13.61
C VAL A 118 13.57 -7.62 -14.99
N ASP A 119 14.10 -8.29 -16.01
CA ASP A 119 13.58 -8.27 -17.36
C ASP A 119 12.25 -9.03 -17.39
N VAL A 120 11.16 -8.36 -17.77
CA VAL A 120 9.80 -8.91 -17.71
C VAL A 120 9.11 -9.01 -19.06
N ALA A 121 9.51 -8.21 -20.07
CA ALA A 121 8.89 -8.22 -21.39
C ALA A 121 9.77 -7.53 -22.45
N ALA A 122 9.48 -7.75 -23.73
CA ALA A 122 9.91 -6.82 -24.76
C ALA A 122 8.90 -5.67 -24.91
N LEU A 123 9.36 -4.47 -25.23
CA LEU A 123 8.45 -3.33 -25.46
C LEU A 123 7.45 -3.61 -26.60
N SER A 124 7.87 -4.37 -27.61
CA SER A 124 7.03 -4.80 -28.73
C SER A 124 5.85 -5.69 -28.31
N ASP A 125 6.00 -6.45 -27.21
CA ASP A 125 5.01 -7.39 -26.73
C ASP A 125 3.89 -6.71 -25.92
N LEU A 126 4.13 -5.46 -25.51
CA LEU A 126 3.15 -4.66 -24.78
C LEU A 126 2.22 -3.94 -25.76
N ALA A 127 0.97 -4.35 -25.81
CA ALA A 127 -0.04 -3.64 -26.60
C ALA A 127 -0.30 -2.24 -26.02
N GLU A 128 -0.45 -1.25 -26.91
CA GLU A 128 -0.68 0.16 -26.54
C GLU A 128 -1.95 0.30 -25.69
N GLY A 129 -1.82 0.95 -24.54
CA GLY A 129 -2.94 1.25 -23.65
C GLY A 129 -3.57 0.04 -22.96
N GLN A 130 -3.01 -1.17 -23.13
CA GLN A 130 -3.48 -2.38 -22.45
C GLN A 130 -2.69 -2.66 -21.18
N GLY A 131 -3.36 -3.20 -20.17
CA GLY A 131 -2.72 -3.65 -18.94
C GLY A 131 -2.08 -5.02 -19.11
N HIS A 132 -0.77 -5.10 -18.95
CA HIS A 132 0.01 -6.33 -18.95
C HIS A 132 0.47 -6.66 -17.54
N GLN A 133 -0.02 -7.77 -17.00
CA GLN A 133 0.39 -8.24 -15.68
C GLN A 133 1.74 -8.93 -15.76
N VAL A 134 2.64 -8.55 -14.86
CA VAL A 134 3.99 -9.14 -14.74
C VAL A 134 4.34 -9.34 -13.27
N VAL A 135 5.31 -10.20 -13.03
CA VAL A 135 5.85 -10.47 -11.70
C VAL A 135 7.36 -10.38 -11.76
N ALA A 136 7.95 -9.56 -10.90
CA ALA A 136 9.38 -9.37 -10.74
C ALA A 136 9.80 -9.82 -9.33
N GLY A 137 10.02 -11.13 -9.14
CA GLY A 137 10.20 -11.74 -7.83
C GLY A 137 8.94 -11.65 -6.97
N SER A 138 8.99 -10.91 -5.87
CA SER A 138 7.81 -10.69 -5.00
C SER A 138 6.98 -9.45 -5.39
N VAL A 139 7.37 -8.70 -6.42
CA VAL A 139 6.67 -7.49 -6.87
C VAL A 139 5.79 -7.83 -8.07
N GLY A 140 4.47 -7.82 -7.86
CA GLY A 140 3.48 -7.92 -8.92
C GLY A 140 3.11 -6.53 -9.45
N ALA A 141 3.04 -6.37 -10.77
CA ALA A 141 2.74 -5.10 -11.41
C ALA A 141 1.88 -5.25 -12.67
N PHE A 142 1.13 -4.20 -12.99
CA PHE A 142 0.55 -3.99 -14.31
C PHE A 142 1.36 -2.94 -15.05
N LEU A 143 1.81 -3.28 -16.25
CA LEU A 143 2.51 -2.41 -17.18
C LEU A 143 1.52 -1.81 -18.17
N PHE A 144 1.70 -0.52 -18.46
CA PHE A 144 0.93 0.22 -19.47
C PHE A 144 1.89 0.93 -20.40
N ARG A 145 1.84 0.57 -21.69
CA ARG A 145 2.65 1.22 -22.73
C ARG A 145 1.93 2.43 -23.30
N ARG A 146 2.67 3.52 -23.52
CA ARG A 146 2.27 4.70 -24.31
C ARG A 146 3.44 5.13 -25.19
N GLY A 147 3.41 4.77 -26.46
CA GLY A 147 4.53 4.96 -27.36
C GLY A 147 5.77 4.21 -26.88
N ASP A 148 6.86 4.94 -26.66
CA ASP A 148 8.13 4.38 -26.18
C ASP A 148 8.25 4.39 -24.64
N THR A 149 7.23 4.88 -23.94
CA THR A 149 7.21 4.93 -22.47
C THR A 149 6.34 3.81 -21.90
N VAL A 150 6.78 3.30 -20.74
CA VAL A 150 6.02 2.31 -19.95
C VAL A 150 5.86 2.86 -18.55
N THR A 151 4.65 2.78 -18.03
CA THR A 151 4.35 3.05 -16.63
C THR A 151 3.94 1.75 -15.93
N ALA A 152 4.13 1.67 -14.63
CA ALA A 152 3.78 0.48 -13.86
C ALA A 152 3.11 0.85 -12.54
N VAL A 153 2.05 0.11 -12.19
CA VAL A 153 1.36 0.18 -10.90
C VAL A 153 1.29 -1.21 -10.27
N SER A 154 1.16 -1.26 -8.96
CA SER A 154 1.01 -2.52 -8.23
C SER A 154 -0.17 -3.34 -8.73
N SER A 155 0.01 -4.66 -8.84
CA SER A 155 -1.09 -5.59 -9.11
C SER A 155 -1.97 -5.85 -7.88
N ILE A 156 -1.60 -5.30 -6.72
CA ILE A 156 -2.32 -5.49 -5.45
C ILE A 156 -3.14 -4.26 -5.13
N CYS A 157 -4.40 -4.50 -4.77
CA CYS A 157 -5.36 -3.46 -4.39
C CYS A 157 -4.88 -2.65 -3.17
N SER A 158 -5.08 -1.33 -3.19
CA SER A 158 -4.71 -0.43 -2.08
C SER A 158 -5.62 -0.56 -0.84
N HIS A 159 -6.79 -1.20 -0.98
CA HIS A 159 -7.74 -1.41 0.12
C HIS A 159 -7.44 -2.69 0.91
N LEU A 160 -7.38 -3.81 0.23
CA LEU A 160 -7.05 -5.14 0.79
C LEU A 160 -6.06 -5.84 -0.16
N PRO A 161 -5.25 -6.80 0.32
CA PRO A 161 -4.25 -7.46 -0.51
C PRO A 161 -4.87 -8.45 -1.51
N CYS A 162 -5.86 -7.98 -2.28
CA CYS A 162 -6.46 -8.72 -3.38
C CYS A 162 -5.71 -8.43 -4.66
N GLU A 163 -5.43 -9.45 -5.44
CA GLU A 163 -4.82 -9.29 -6.75
C GLU A 163 -5.85 -8.73 -7.74
N LEU A 164 -5.47 -7.65 -8.41
CA LEU A 164 -6.30 -6.99 -9.43
C LEU A 164 -6.25 -7.76 -10.74
N TRP A 165 -7.24 -7.55 -11.58
CA TRP A 165 -7.26 -8.03 -12.95
C TRP A 165 -7.58 -6.91 -13.94
N TRP A 166 -7.09 -7.01 -15.17
CA TRP A 166 -7.34 -6.02 -16.20
C TRP A 166 -8.66 -6.30 -16.91
N SER A 167 -9.59 -5.35 -16.86
CA SER A 167 -10.82 -5.39 -17.66
C SER A 167 -10.56 -4.74 -19.01
N HIS A 168 -10.44 -5.55 -20.05
CA HIS A 168 -10.26 -5.06 -21.43
C HIS A 168 -11.46 -4.23 -21.92
N HIS A 169 -12.65 -4.53 -21.41
CA HIS A 169 -13.89 -3.83 -21.80
C HIS A 169 -13.92 -2.42 -21.21
N ASP A 170 -13.55 -2.27 -19.95
CA ASP A 170 -13.68 -1.01 -19.22
C ASP A 170 -12.40 -0.19 -19.25
N GLY A 171 -11.27 -0.80 -19.63
CA GLY A 171 -9.95 -0.16 -19.55
C GLY A 171 -9.53 0.15 -18.12
N LEU A 172 -9.91 -0.69 -17.17
CA LEU A 172 -9.69 -0.49 -15.73
C LEU A 172 -9.08 -1.74 -15.08
N LEU A 173 -8.38 -1.53 -14.00
CA LEU A 173 -7.93 -2.58 -13.08
C LEU A 173 -9.04 -2.84 -12.05
N ALA A 174 -9.68 -3.98 -12.11
CA ALA A 174 -10.81 -4.34 -11.25
C ALA A 174 -10.38 -5.23 -10.09
N CYS A 175 -10.98 -5.03 -8.93
CA CYS A 175 -10.74 -5.83 -7.74
C CYS A 175 -11.81 -6.93 -7.62
N PRO A 176 -11.42 -8.22 -7.48
CA PRO A 176 -12.38 -9.30 -7.33
C PRO A 176 -13.06 -9.33 -5.95
N CYS A 177 -12.47 -8.68 -4.95
CA CYS A 177 -12.95 -8.74 -3.56
C CYS A 177 -14.05 -7.70 -3.27
N HIS A 178 -14.05 -6.58 -3.99
CA HIS A 178 -14.95 -5.45 -3.78
C HIS A 178 -15.24 -4.77 -5.11
N PRO A 179 -16.38 -4.08 -5.26
CA PRO A 179 -16.74 -3.39 -6.51
C PRO A 179 -15.94 -2.09 -6.66
N VAL A 180 -14.62 -2.17 -6.62
CA VAL A 180 -13.69 -1.06 -6.85
C VAL A 180 -12.84 -1.35 -8.07
N ALA A 181 -12.50 -0.28 -8.79
CA ALA A 181 -11.62 -0.34 -9.94
C ALA A 181 -10.62 0.83 -9.89
N PHE A 182 -9.55 0.71 -10.65
CA PHE A 182 -8.51 1.73 -10.75
C PHE A 182 -8.17 1.99 -12.22
N THR A 183 -7.84 3.22 -12.50
CA THR A 183 -7.34 3.62 -13.83
C THR A 183 -5.93 3.09 -14.07
N PRO A 184 -5.44 3.09 -15.33
CA PRO A 184 -4.05 2.69 -15.65
C PRO A 184 -2.97 3.48 -14.90
N ASP A 185 -3.27 4.69 -14.45
CA ASP A 185 -2.38 5.52 -13.63
C ASP A 185 -2.56 5.29 -12.12
N GLY A 186 -3.31 4.25 -11.73
CA GLY A 186 -3.47 3.80 -10.35
C GLY A 186 -4.49 4.57 -9.53
N ARG A 187 -5.23 5.51 -10.08
CA ARG A 187 -6.25 6.26 -9.35
C ARG A 187 -7.53 5.44 -9.19
N PRO A 188 -8.21 5.52 -8.03
CA PRO A 188 -9.52 4.90 -7.89
C PRO A 188 -10.49 5.45 -8.95
N ALA A 189 -11.21 4.55 -9.61
CA ALA A 189 -12.29 4.88 -10.53
C ALA A 189 -13.63 4.79 -9.79
N GLY A 190 -14.43 5.86 -9.82
CA GLY A 190 -15.72 5.91 -9.16
C GLY A 190 -15.75 6.67 -7.83
N ALA A 191 -16.79 6.45 -7.03
CA ALA A 191 -17.08 7.22 -5.82
C ALA A 191 -16.31 6.79 -4.55
N TYR A 192 -15.44 5.79 -4.67
CA TYR A 192 -14.70 5.27 -3.52
C TYR A 192 -13.49 6.16 -3.18
N ASN A 193 -13.43 6.63 -1.95
CA ASN A 193 -12.28 7.38 -1.44
C ASN A 193 -11.19 6.40 -0.96
N LEU A 194 -10.45 5.83 -1.90
CA LEU A 194 -9.34 4.91 -1.64
C LEU A 194 -8.01 5.58 -1.99
N PRO A 195 -6.92 5.17 -1.35
CA PRO A 195 -5.58 5.53 -1.80
C PRO A 195 -5.36 5.05 -3.24
N ALA A 196 -4.57 5.78 -3.99
CA ALA A 196 -4.11 5.32 -5.30
C ALA A 196 -3.25 4.05 -5.15
N LEU A 197 -3.19 3.23 -6.20
CA LEU A 197 -2.27 2.09 -6.25
C LEU A 197 -0.83 2.58 -6.16
N ASN A 198 0.00 1.85 -5.46
CA ASN A 198 1.43 2.12 -5.43
C ASN A 198 2.03 2.02 -6.82
N THR A 199 2.97 2.91 -7.13
CA THR A 199 3.72 2.86 -8.38
C THR A 199 4.86 1.86 -8.26
N VAL A 200 5.22 1.24 -9.38
CA VAL A 200 6.36 0.33 -9.47
C VAL A 200 7.38 0.95 -10.42
N ARG A 201 8.65 0.90 -10.05
CA ARG A 201 9.70 1.45 -10.91
C ARG A 201 9.90 0.54 -12.13
N VAL A 202 9.85 1.14 -13.30
CA VAL A 202 10.02 0.48 -14.59
C VAL A 202 10.97 1.30 -15.46
N ARG A 203 11.73 0.63 -16.31
CA ARG A 203 12.55 1.26 -17.34
C ARG A 203 12.52 0.48 -18.64
N VAL A 204 12.73 1.18 -19.73
CA VAL A 204 12.94 0.58 -21.05
C VAL A 204 14.42 0.69 -21.36
N THR A 205 15.07 -0.41 -21.69
CA THR A 205 16.49 -0.44 -22.06
C THR A 205 16.67 -0.05 -23.51
N ALA A 206 17.89 0.31 -23.90
CA ALA A 206 18.23 0.61 -25.30
C ALA A 206 17.99 -0.57 -26.26
N ALA A 207 17.96 -1.80 -25.75
CA ALA A 207 17.60 -3.01 -26.50
C ALA A 207 16.09 -3.25 -26.61
N GLY A 208 15.24 -2.31 -26.15
CA GLY A 208 13.78 -2.45 -26.17
C GLY A 208 13.25 -3.47 -25.14
N ARG A 209 14.03 -3.80 -24.11
CA ARG A 209 13.56 -4.63 -23.01
C ARG A 209 12.95 -3.78 -21.93
N VAL A 210 11.87 -4.26 -21.34
CA VAL A 210 11.18 -3.64 -20.21
C VAL A 210 11.61 -4.35 -18.93
N GLU A 211 12.20 -3.57 -18.03
CA GLU A 211 12.66 -4.08 -16.73
C GLU A 211 11.88 -3.41 -15.61
N VAL A 212 11.52 -4.18 -14.61
CA VAL A 212 10.83 -3.75 -13.39
C VAL A 212 11.75 -3.91 -12.19
N LEU A 213 11.75 -2.94 -11.28
CA LEU A 213 12.47 -3.05 -10.02
C LEU A 213 11.72 -3.99 -9.09
N GLY A 214 12.24 -5.18 -8.96
CA GLY A 214 11.65 -6.26 -8.17
C GLY A 214 12.63 -6.88 -7.19
N THR A 215 12.33 -8.07 -6.72
CA THR A 215 13.23 -8.93 -5.94
C THR A 215 13.70 -10.11 -6.79
N GLU A 216 14.65 -10.87 -6.30
CA GLU A 216 15.00 -12.19 -6.91
C GLU A 216 13.88 -13.19 -6.70
#